data_0a83ff2b91a3ac3a9472b4383b6b4680
#
_entry.id   0a83ff2b91a3ac3a9472b4383b6b4680
#
_cell.length_a   1.000
_cell.length_b   1.000
_cell.length_c   1.000
_cell.angle_alpha   90.00
_cell.angle_beta   90.00
_cell.angle_gamma   90.00
#
_symmetry.space_group_name_H-M   'P 1'
#
loop_
_entity.id
_entity.type
_entity.pdbx_description
1 polymer ?
#
loop_
_entity_poly.entity_id
_entity_poly.type
_entity_poly.pdbx_seq_one_letter_code
_entity_poly.pdbx_strand_id
1 'polypeptide(L)'
;MKFAHIADTHIRNLKFHYEYNEVFKQLYASLKEEKVDYIVHCGDIAHTKTQISPEFVDMAREFFTQLAKIAPTYIILGNHDGNLKNDSRQDAISPIVKALDNDRIVLLKQAGEHALEGGFCLNVLSVFDEDNWVDPTDESAVNIALYHGAIDRSKTDLNWTLSGDHDIGIFDNFDFAFLGDIHKTQILDNEGRI
;
A
#
# COMPACT_ATOMS: atom_id res chain seq x y z
N MET A 1 2.81 8.61 17.43
CA MET A 1 1.96 7.70 16.63
C MET A 1 2.86 6.74 15.89
N LYS A 2 2.48 5.47 15.76
CA LYS A 2 3.30 4.42 15.14
C LYS A 2 2.55 3.83 13.94
N PHE A 3 3.14 3.92 12.76
CA PHE A 3 2.62 3.35 11.53
C PHE A 3 3.34 2.04 11.19
N ALA A 4 2.60 1.06 10.71
CA ALA A 4 3.17 -0.09 10.01
C ALA A 4 3.01 0.12 8.50
N HIS A 5 4.12 0.17 7.78
CA HIS A 5 4.16 0.22 6.34
C HIS A 5 4.35 -1.19 5.78
N ILE A 6 3.43 -1.64 4.97
CA ILE A 6 3.42 -2.95 4.29
C ILE A 6 3.21 -2.70 2.80
N ALA A 7 3.82 -3.49 1.94
CA ALA A 7 3.59 -3.46 0.49
C ALA A 7 3.88 -4.84 -0.12
N ASP A 8 3.48 -5.02 -1.37
CA ASP A 8 3.96 -6.09 -2.26
C ASP A 8 3.76 -7.51 -1.69
N THR A 9 2.61 -7.79 -1.10
CA THR A 9 2.30 -9.13 -0.58
C THR A 9 2.14 -10.16 -1.69
N HIS A 10 1.73 -9.77 -2.88
CA HIS A 10 1.62 -10.61 -4.07
C HIS A 10 0.99 -11.97 -3.80
N ILE A 11 -0.14 -12.02 -3.10
CA ILE A 11 -0.84 -13.26 -2.79
C ILE A 11 -1.15 -14.00 -4.10
N ARG A 12 -0.64 -15.22 -4.25
CA ARG A 12 -0.82 -16.05 -5.44
C ARG A 12 -2.11 -16.86 -5.35
N ASN A 13 -2.68 -17.18 -6.49
CA ASN A 13 -3.95 -17.91 -6.56
C ASN A 13 -3.90 -19.31 -5.93
N LEU A 14 -2.86 -20.11 -6.26
CA LEU A 14 -2.81 -21.54 -5.88
C LEU A 14 -1.43 -21.98 -5.36
N LYS A 15 -0.52 -21.05 -5.07
CA LYS A 15 0.85 -21.39 -4.66
C LYS A 15 1.24 -20.71 -3.37
N PHE A 16 2.04 -21.37 -2.59
CA PHE A 16 2.67 -20.83 -1.38
C PHE A 16 1.69 -20.42 -0.27
N HIS A 17 0.45 -20.99 -0.28
CA HIS A 17 -0.55 -20.60 0.72
C HIS A 17 -0.16 -21.01 2.13
N TYR A 18 0.57 -22.10 2.29
CA TYR A 18 1.13 -22.49 3.59
C TYR A 18 2.16 -21.45 4.06
N GLU A 19 3.09 -21.07 3.19
CA GLU A 19 4.14 -20.09 3.46
C GLU A 19 3.55 -18.71 3.78
N TYR A 20 2.55 -18.25 3.01
CA TYR A 20 1.82 -17.02 3.33
C TYR A 20 1.19 -17.07 4.72
N ASN A 21 0.52 -18.15 5.07
CA ASN A 21 -0.10 -18.29 6.39
C ASN A 21 0.93 -18.19 7.52
N GLU A 22 2.12 -18.80 7.36
CA GLU A 22 3.17 -18.73 8.37
C GLU A 22 3.78 -17.32 8.47
N VAL A 23 4.03 -16.66 7.34
CA VAL A 23 4.55 -15.27 7.30
C VAL A 23 3.52 -14.30 7.88
N PHE A 24 2.25 -14.43 7.51
CA PHE A 24 1.19 -13.55 8.02
C PHE A 24 0.99 -13.70 9.53
N LYS A 25 1.09 -14.92 10.09
CA LYS A 25 1.07 -15.11 11.54
C LYS A 25 2.20 -14.35 12.24
N GLN A 26 3.42 -14.40 11.68
CA GLN A 26 4.57 -13.66 12.21
C GLN A 26 4.33 -12.15 12.10
N LEU A 27 3.84 -11.67 10.95
CA LEU A 27 3.48 -10.27 10.76
C LEU A 27 2.47 -9.79 11.81
N TYR A 28 1.37 -10.54 12.02
CA TYR A 28 0.35 -10.19 13.01
C TYR A 28 0.91 -10.15 14.44
N ALA A 29 1.82 -11.06 14.76
CA ALA A 29 2.49 -11.08 16.07
C ALA A 29 3.34 -9.82 16.26
N SER A 30 4.17 -9.47 15.27
CA SER A 30 5.01 -8.28 15.29
C SER A 30 4.20 -6.99 15.38
N LEU A 31 3.13 -6.86 14.59
CA LEU A 31 2.26 -5.68 14.63
C LEU A 31 1.61 -5.47 16.00
N LYS A 32 1.20 -6.57 16.67
CA LYS A 32 0.64 -6.52 18.03
C LYS A 32 1.68 -6.16 19.06
N GLU A 33 2.88 -6.75 18.97
CA GLU A 33 4.00 -6.47 19.88
C GLU A 33 4.41 -5.00 19.78
N GLU A 34 4.51 -4.47 18.55
CA GLU A 34 4.85 -3.09 18.28
C GLU A 34 3.74 -2.08 18.64
N LYS A 35 2.51 -2.55 18.88
CA LYS A 35 1.36 -1.73 19.23
C LYS A 35 1.17 -0.58 18.23
N VAL A 36 1.09 -0.93 16.95
CA VAL A 36 0.92 0.04 15.88
C VAL A 36 -0.45 0.72 15.99
N ASP A 37 -0.48 2.03 15.73
CA ASP A 37 -1.71 2.83 15.73
C ASP A 37 -2.45 2.69 14.40
N TYR A 38 -1.70 2.61 13.30
CA TYR A 38 -2.23 2.47 11.94
C TYR A 38 -1.39 1.50 11.11
N ILE A 39 -2.06 0.84 10.17
CA ILE A 39 -1.43 -0.01 9.16
C ILE A 39 -1.70 0.62 7.79
N VAL A 40 -0.67 0.76 6.97
CA VAL A 40 -0.77 1.22 5.58
C VAL A 40 -0.22 0.13 4.67
N HIS A 41 -1.01 -0.29 3.68
CA HIS A 41 -0.58 -1.22 2.64
C HIS A 41 -0.45 -0.49 1.31
N CYS A 42 0.79 -0.35 0.85
CA CYS A 42 1.11 0.41 -0.37
C CYS A 42 1.04 -0.43 -1.65
N GLY A 43 -0.06 -1.17 -1.84
CA GLY A 43 -0.40 -1.82 -3.11
C GLY A 43 0.22 -3.21 -3.34
N ASP A 44 -0.13 -3.80 -4.46
CA ASP A 44 0.26 -5.14 -4.92
C ASP A 44 -0.08 -6.26 -3.92
N ILE A 45 -1.35 -6.27 -3.52
CA ILE A 45 -1.92 -7.36 -2.72
C ILE A 45 -2.05 -8.62 -3.56
N ALA A 46 -2.62 -8.48 -4.76
CA ALA A 46 -2.76 -9.60 -5.69
C ALA A 46 -1.48 -9.81 -6.50
N HIS A 47 -1.11 -11.07 -6.76
CA HIS A 47 -0.03 -11.35 -7.69
C HIS A 47 -0.44 -11.14 -9.15
N THR A 48 -1.72 -11.35 -9.47
CA THR A 48 -2.27 -11.14 -10.81
C THR A 48 -3.69 -10.60 -10.73
N LYS A 49 -3.97 -9.55 -11.51
CA LYS A 49 -5.29 -8.88 -11.59
C LYS A 49 -6.33 -9.60 -12.46
N THR A 50 -5.91 -10.55 -13.27
CA THR A 50 -6.77 -11.15 -14.30
C THR A 50 -7.24 -12.55 -13.97
N GLN A 51 -6.61 -13.22 -13.04
CA GLN A 51 -6.94 -14.57 -12.60
C GLN A 51 -7.09 -14.59 -11.10
N ILE A 52 -8.32 -14.48 -10.64
CA ILE A 52 -8.65 -14.48 -9.22
C ILE A 52 -9.27 -15.82 -8.87
N SER A 53 -8.61 -16.57 -8.00
CA SER A 53 -9.12 -17.85 -7.49
C SER A 53 -9.91 -17.67 -6.19
N PRO A 54 -10.83 -18.59 -5.87
CA PRO A 54 -11.51 -18.58 -4.58
C PRO A 54 -10.54 -18.59 -3.39
N GLU A 55 -9.43 -19.33 -3.50
CA GLU A 55 -8.41 -19.42 -2.46
C GLU A 55 -7.69 -18.08 -2.22
N PHE A 56 -7.42 -17.32 -3.30
CA PHE A 56 -6.92 -15.95 -3.19
C PHE A 56 -7.91 -15.07 -2.42
N VAL A 57 -9.20 -15.13 -2.79
CA VAL A 57 -10.24 -14.32 -2.14
C VAL A 57 -10.32 -14.64 -0.65
N ASP A 58 -10.31 -15.92 -0.28
CA ASP A 58 -10.36 -16.34 1.12
C ASP A 58 -9.12 -15.87 1.89
N MET A 59 -7.93 -16.00 1.32
CA MET A 59 -6.69 -15.58 1.94
C MET A 59 -6.60 -14.06 2.12
N ALA A 60 -6.94 -13.28 1.08
CA ALA A 60 -6.96 -11.83 1.15
C ALA A 60 -8.00 -11.32 2.15
N ARG A 61 -9.20 -11.93 2.18
CA ARG A 61 -10.24 -11.65 3.16
C ARG A 61 -9.75 -11.88 4.57
N GLU A 62 -9.12 -13.03 4.83
CA GLU A 62 -8.58 -13.34 6.15
C GLU A 62 -7.44 -12.40 6.54
N PHE A 63 -6.53 -12.10 5.61
CA PHE A 63 -5.45 -11.15 5.80
C PHE A 63 -5.97 -9.78 6.27
N PHE A 64 -6.90 -9.18 5.54
CA PHE A 64 -7.51 -7.90 5.93
C PHE A 64 -8.27 -7.98 7.25
N THR A 65 -9.00 -9.07 7.49
CA THR A 65 -9.71 -9.28 8.75
C THR A 65 -8.76 -9.28 9.95
N GLN A 66 -7.61 -9.92 9.82
CA GLN A 66 -6.63 -9.97 10.90
C GLN A 66 -5.92 -8.62 11.11
N LEU A 67 -5.59 -7.90 10.04
CA LEU A 67 -5.05 -6.55 10.14
C LEU A 67 -6.02 -5.61 10.84
N ALA A 68 -7.29 -5.62 10.45
CA ALA A 68 -8.34 -4.79 11.07
C ALA A 68 -8.55 -5.05 12.56
N LYS A 69 -8.32 -6.27 13.05
CA LYS A 69 -8.34 -6.58 14.48
C LYS A 69 -7.21 -5.92 15.25
N ILE A 70 -6.11 -5.59 14.57
CA ILE A 70 -4.92 -5.00 15.19
C ILE A 70 -5.04 -3.47 15.17
N ALA A 71 -5.17 -2.86 13.99
CA ALA A 71 -5.26 -1.41 13.84
C ALA A 71 -6.11 -1.05 12.61
N PRO A 72 -6.63 0.19 12.50
CA PRO A 72 -7.18 0.71 11.25
C PRO A 72 -6.17 0.53 10.11
N THR A 73 -6.65 -0.01 8.98
CA THR A 73 -5.81 -0.41 7.86
C THR A 73 -6.22 0.36 6.61
N TYR A 74 -5.30 1.13 6.07
CA TYR A 74 -5.45 1.90 4.84
C TYR A 74 -4.71 1.20 3.71
N ILE A 75 -5.34 1.09 2.55
CA ILE A 75 -4.85 0.32 1.41
C ILE A 75 -4.90 1.21 0.19
N ILE A 76 -3.79 1.31 -0.54
CA ILE A 76 -3.80 1.80 -1.93
C ILE A 76 -3.66 0.62 -2.89
N LEU A 77 -3.99 0.82 -4.15
CA LEU A 77 -3.82 -0.20 -5.19
C LEU A 77 -2.45 -0.10 -5.84
N GLY A 78 -1.89 -1.27 -6.16
CA GLY A 78 -0.73 -1.38 -7.03
C GLY A 78 -1.07 -1.83 -8.45
N ASN A 79 -0.08 -1.87 -9.33
CA ASN A 79 -0.26 -2.19 -10.74
C ASN A 79 -0.69 -3.65 -10.98
N HIS A 80 -0.46 -4.54 -10.02
CA HIS A 80 -0.94 -5.93 -10.03
C HIS A 80 -2.37 -6.09 -9.49
N ASP A 81 -2.92 -5.10 -8.79
CA ASP A 81 -4.29 -5.14 -8.27
C ASP A 81 -5.32 -4.66 -9.30
N GLY A 82 -4.95 -3.71 -10.15
CA GLY A 82 -5.83 -3.08 -11.13
C GLY A 82 -5.23 -2.96 -12.54
N ASN A 83 -6.00 -2.47 -13.49
CA ASN A 83 -5.56 -2.31 -14.87
C ASN A 83 -5.29 -0.83 -15.17
N LEU A 84 -4.02 -0.43 -15.23
CA LEU A 84 -3.60 0.94 -15.53
C LEU A 84 -4.08 1.47 -16.91
N LYS A 85 -4.37 0.55 -17.85
CA LYS A 85 -4.80 0.92 -19.22
C LYS A 85 -6.32 0.94 -19.39
N ASN A 86 -7.08 0.54 -18.38
CA ASN A 86 -8.53 0.49 -18.46
C ASN A 86 -9.12 0.70 -17.06
N ASP A 87 -9.39 1.93 -16.75
CA ASP A 87 -9.98 2.43 -15.50
C ASP A 87 -11.42 1.95 -15.27
N SER A 88 -12.14 1.64 -16.35
CA SER A 88 -13.50 1.09 -16.25
C SER A 88 -13.53 -0.36 -15.75
N ARG A 89 -12.38 -1.05 -15.78
CA ARG A 89 -12.27 -2.42 -15.29
C ARG A 89 -12.07 -2.43 -13.78
N GLN A 90 -12.90 -3.23 -13.09
CA GLN A 90 -12.79 -3.41 -11.65
C GLN A 90 -11.45 -4.05 -11.26
N ASP A 91 -10.83 -3.53 -10.19
CA ASP A 91 -9.65 -4.12 -9.58
C ASP A 91 -10.00 -5.39 -8.77
N ALA A 92 -8.96 -6.13 -8.38
CA ALA A 92 -9.08 -7.39 -7.66
C ALA A 92 -9.48 -7.23 -6.18
N ILE A 93 -9.23 -6.06 -5.59
CA ILE A 93 -9.31 -5.82 -4.15
C ILE A 93 -10.65 -5.23 -3.71
N SER A 94 -11.20 -4.31 -4.51
CA SER A 94 -12.46 -3.63 -4.19
C SER A 94 -13.61 -4.58 -3.84
N PRO A 95 -13.86 -5.69 -4.56
CA PRO A 95 -14.94 -6.61 -4.21
C PRO A 95 -14.76 -7.26 -2.84
N ILE A 96 -13.51 -7.56 -2.48
CA ILE A 96 -13.17 -8.22 -1.20
C ILE A 96 -13.39 -7.25 -0.05
N VAL A 97 -12.84 -6.03 -0.16
CA VAL A 97 -13.00 -4.99 0.87
C VAL A 97 -14.48 -4.64 1.05
N LYS A 98 -15.22 -4.47 -0.04
CA LYS A 98 -16.66 -4.20 0.01
C LYS A 98 -17.46 -5.34 0.68
N ALA A 99 -17.09 -6.58 0.41
CA ALA A 99 -17.77 -7.73 1.01
C ALA A 99 -17.44 -7.94 2.49
N LEU A 100 -16.29 -7.43 2.95
CA LEU A 100 -15.90 -7.46 4.37
C LEU A 100 -16.77 -6.53 5.22
N ASP A 101 -17.24 -5.41 4.64
CA ASP A 101 -18.08 -4.40 5.30
C ASP A 101 -17.52 -4.00 6.69
N ASN A 102 -16.25 -3.65 6.73
CA ASN A 102 -15.52 -3.38 7.97
C ASN A 102 -14.91 -1.97 7.92
N ASP A 103 -15.42 -1.06 8.75
CA ASP A 103 -15.00 0.36 8.82
C ASP A 103 -13.52 0.56 9.14
N ARG A 104 -12.84 -0.46 9.66
CA ARG A 104 -11.40 -0.41 9.94
C ARG A 104 -10.54 -0.78 8.73
N ILE A 105 -11.14 -1.09 7.58
CA ILE A 105 -10.44 -1.33 6.31
C ILE A 105 -10.87 -0.29 5.31
N VAL A 106 -9.96 0.59 4.96
CA VAL A 106 -10.22 1.72 4.07
C VAL A 106 -9.40 1.56 2.79
N LEU A 107 -10.08 1.36 1.67
CA LEU A 107 -9.44 1.29 0.36
C LEU A 107 -9.44 2.67 -0.30
N LEU A 108 -8.25 3.25 -0.45
CA LEU A 108 -7.99 4.56 -1.02
C LEU A 108 -7.56 4.38 -2.49
N LYS A 109 -8.50 4.47 -3.42
CA LYS A 109 -8.27 4.17 -4.85
C LYS A 109 -7.85 5.38 -5.67
N GLN A 110 -8.38 6.54 -5.32
CA GLN A 110 -8.18 7.78 -6.04
C GLN A 110 -7.14 8.64 -5.34
N ALA A 111 -6.53 9.54 -6.08
CA ALA A 111 -5.67 10.56 -5.52
C ALA A 111 -6.45 11.47 -4.55
N GLY A 112 -5.76 12.01 -3.55
CA GLY A 112 -6.35 12.94 -2.59
C GLY A 112 -5.90 12.71 -1.16
N GLU A 113 -6.41 13.57 -0.29
CA GLU A 113 -6.06 13.64 1.12
C GLU A 113 -7.03 12.82 1.98
N HIS A 114 -6.49 12.19 3.00
CA HIS A 114 -7.24 11.45 4.01
C HIS A 114 -6.73 11.78 5.41
N ALA A 115 -7.43 12.69 6.10
CA ALA A 115 -7.05 13.11 7.44
C ALA A 115 -7.21 11.98 8.47
N LEU A 116 -6.21 11.83 9.33
CA LEU A 116 -6.20 10.91 10.46
C LEU A 116 -6.27 11.67 11.79
N GLU A 117 -6.54 10.96 12.86
CA GLU A 117 -6.44 11.53 14.19
C GLU A 117 -5.00 11.94 14.53
N GLY A 118 -4.85 12.92 15.42
CA GLY A 118 -3.54 13.36 15.92
C GLY A 118 -2.74 14.22 14.95
N GLY A 119 -3.38 14.85 13.96
CA GLY A 119 -2.74 15.78 13.05
C GLY A 119 -1.89 15.13 11.96
N PHE A 120 -2.25 13.94 11.52
CA PHE A 120 -1.64 13.25 10.38
C PHE A 120 -2.59 13.25 9.18
N CYS A 121 -2.03 13.26 7.98
CA CYS A 121 -2.78 13.13 6.74
C CYS A 121 -2.08 12.13 5.81
N LEU A 122 -2.85 11.16 5.29
CA LEU A 122 -2.40 10.28 4.20
C LEU A 122 -2.76 10.95 2.88
N ASN A 123 -1.78 11.16 2.03
CA ASN A 123 -1.92 11.78 0.72
C ASN A 123 -1.67 10.73 -0.36
N VAL A 124 -2.71 10.32 -1.06
CA VAL A 124 -2.63 9.25 -2.05
C VAL A 124 -2.19 9.81 -3.39
N LEU A 125 -1.02 9.38 -3.86
CA LEU A 125 -0.54 9.58 -5.22
C LEU A 125 -0.86 8.33 -6.04
N SER A 126 -2.15 8.15 -6.38
CA SER A 126 -2.62 6.95 -7.05
C SER A 126 -2.12 6.88 -8.49
N VAL A 127 -1.47 5.77 -8.87
CA VAL A 127 -1.06 5.50 -10.26
C VAL A 127 -2.24 5.22 -11.21
N PHE A 128 -3.46 5.15 -10.68
CA PHE A 128 -4.69 5.05 -11.46
C PHE A 128 -5.38 6.41 -11.64
N ASP A 129 -4.82 7.49 -11.07
CA ASP A 129 -5.46 8.80 -10.99
C ASP A 129 -4.42 9.94 -10.95
N GLU A 130 -3.37 9.83 -11.77
CA GLU A 130 -2.24 10.75 -11.74
C GLU A 130 -2.61 12.20 -12.06
N ASP A 131 -3.61 12.42 -12.94
CA ASP A 131 -4.08 13.75 -13.32
C ASP A 131 -4.66 14.54 -12.13
N ASN A 132 -5.01 13.87 -11.04
CA ASN A 132 -5.61 14.45 -9.84
C ASN A 132 -4.66 14.46 -8.62
N TRP A 133 -3.38 14.24 -8.81
CA TRP A 133 -2.41 14.42 -7.73
C TRP A 133 -2.37 15.87 -7.27
N VAL A 134 -2.37 16.07 -5.97
CA VAL A 134 -2.33 17.39 -5.34
C VAL A 134 -1.29 17.42 -4.23
N ASP A 135 -0.70 18.57 -4.03
CA ASP A 135 0.11 18.86 -2.86
C ASP A 135 -0.75 18.95 -1.60
N PRO A 136 -0.19 18.72 -0.41
CA PRO A 136 -0.92 18.83 0.85
C PRO A 136 -1.57 20.21 1.01
N THR A 137 -2.85 20.21 1.40
CA THR A 137 -3.59 21.47 1.65
C THR A 137 -3.48 21.95 3.09
N ASP A 138 -3.23 21.06 4.05
CA ASP A 138 -2.99 21.38 5.46
C ASP A 138 -1.51 21.21 5.80
N GLU A 139 -0.75 22.31 5.71
CA GLU A 139 0.68 22.35 6.09
C GLU A 139 0.92 22.17 7.60
N SER A 140 -0.12 22.25 8.44
CA SER A 140 0.01 22.02 9.89
C SER A 140 -0.07 20.55 10.28
N ALA A 141 -0.57 19.70 9.40
CA ALA A 141 -0.59 18.25 9.56
C ALA A 141 0.76 17.64 9.18
N VAL A 142 1.06 16.46 9.73
CA VAL A 142 2.14 15.61 9.22
C VAL A 142 1.64 14.87 7.98
N ASN A 143 2.14 15.26 6.83
CA ASN A 143 1.70 14.78 5.53
C ASN A 143 2.53 13.58 5.06
N ILE A 144 1.88 12.44 4.86
CA ILE A 144 2.51 11.19 4.43
C ILE A 144 2.01 10.85 3.03
N ALA A 145 2.88 10.90 2.02
CA ALA A 145 2.57 10.44 0.68
C ALA A 145 2.47 8.92 0.63
N LEU A 146 1.46 8.40 -0.06
CA LEU A 146 1.31 6.98 -0.37
C LEU A 146 1.42 6.78 -1.87
N TYR A 147 2.41 6.02 -2.30
CA TYR A 147 2.69 5.80 -3.71
C TYR A 147 3.03 4.34 -4.00
N HIS A 148 2.60 3.83 -5.15
CA HIS A 148 2.99 2.51 -5.62
C HIS A 148 3.59 2.61 -7.02
N GLY A 149 4.90 2.52 -7.11
CA GLY A 149 5.63 2.59 -8.37
C GLY A 149 7.13 2.78 -8.17
N ALA A 150 7.89 2.48 -9.20
CA ALA A 150 9.33 2.67 -9.17
C ALA A 150 9.67 4.17 -9.23
N ILE A 151 10.57 4.59 -8.36
CA ILE A 151 11.17 5.92 -8.39
C ILE A 151 12.52 5.83 -9.11
N ASP A 152 12.82 6.83 -9.95
CA ASP A 152 14.09 6.88 -10.67
C ASP A 152 15.28 6.72 -9.71
N ARG A 153 16.27 5.93 -10.12
CA ARG A 153 17.46 5.55 -9.33
C ARG A 153 17.22 4.64 -8.12
N SER A 154 15.99 4.20 -7.85
CA SER A 154 15.79 3.11 -6.90
C SER A 154 16.47 1.83 -7.36
N LYS A 155 16.69 0.88 -6.45
CA LYS A 155 17.45 -0.35 -6.74
C LYS A 155 16.59 -1.59 -6.49
N THR A 156 16.70 -2.54 -7.40
CA THR A 156 16.16 -3.89 -7.20
C THR A 156 16.97 -4.68 -6.16
N ASP A 157 16.47 -5.84 -5.75
CA ASP A 157 17.19 -6.78 -4.87
C ASP A 157 18.56 -7.19 -5.44
N LEU A 158 18.70 -7.21 -6.76
CA LEU A 158 19.96 -7.49 -7.45
C LEU A 158 20.86 -6.24 -7.59
N ASN A 159 20.52 -5.12 -6.96
CA ASN A 159 21.20 -3.83 -7.05
C ASN A 159 21.19 -3.19 -8.44
N TRP A 160 20.28 -3.58 -9.33
CA TRP A 160 20.09 -2.89 -10.59
C TRP A 160 19.36 -1.57 -10.33
N THR A 161 19.84 -0.51 -10.92
CA THR A 161 19.18 0.80 -10.85
C THR A 161 17.97 0.79 -11.80
N LEU A 162 16.83 1.17 -11.27
CA LEU A 162 15.59 1.32 -12.04
C LEU A 162 15.54 2.70 -12.69
N SER A 163 14.88 2.76 -13.82
CA SER A 163 14.34 3.99 -14.39
C SER A 163 12.86 3.99 -14.03
N GLY A 164 12.51 4.83 -13.07
CA GLY A 164 11.12 5.03 -12.66
C GLY A 164 10.38 5.99 -13.58
N ASP A 165 9.06 6.00 -13.52
CA ASP A 165 8.23 6.95 -14.25
C ASP A 165 8.33 8.36 -13.63
N HIS A 166 8.69 8.43 -12.34
CA HIS A 166 8.86 9.66 -11.58
C HIS A 166 10.20 9.68 -10.84
N ASP A 167 10.72 10.88 -10.58
CA ASP A 167 11.84 11.06 -9.67
C ASP A 167 11.36 11.35 -8.23
N ILE A 168 12.29 11.37 -7.30
CA ILE A 168 12.01 11.57 -5.87
C ILE A 168 11.35 12.93 -5.57
N GLY A 169 11.48 13.92 -6.46
CA GLY A 169 10.93 15.27 -6.30
C GLY A 169 9.41 15.31 -6.18
N ILE A 170 8.71 14.25 -6.61
CA ILE A 170 7.24 14.15 -6.38
C ILE A 170 6.85 14.14 -4.89
N PHE A 171 7.82 13.91 -4.00
CA PHE A 171 7.59 13.88 -2.55
C PHE A 171 8.08 15.12 -1.81
N ASP A 172 8.59 16.15 -2.50
CA ASP A 172 9.24 17.32 -1.88
C ASP A 172 8.32 18.08 -0.91
N ASN A 173 7.00 18.08 -1.17
CA ASN A 173 6.00 18.77 -0.36
C ASN A 173 5.38 17.90 0.75
N PHE A 174 5.90 16.70 0.98
CA PHE A 174 5.43 15.77 2.02
C PHE A 174 6.50 15.56 3.10
N ASP A 175 6.06 15.33 4.35
CA ASP A 175 6.97 15.04 5.46
C ASP A 175 7.58 13.63 5.35
N PHE A 176 6.79 12.66 4.88
CA PHE A 176 7.21 11.27 4.66
C PHE A 176 6.56 10.71 3.39
N ALA A 177 7.17 9.64 2.85
CA ALA A 177 6.54 8.83 1.81
C ALA A 177 6.65 7.33 2.10
N PHE A 178 5.54 6.60 1.94
CA PHE A 178 5.47 5.15 2.00
C PHE A 178 5.24 4.59 0.60
N LEU A 179 6.15 3.74 0.14
CA LEU A 179 6.19 3.26 -1.23
C LEU A 179 5.96 1.73 -1.30
N GLY A 180 5.38 1.28 -2.42
CA GLY A 180 5.38 -0.11 -2.88
C GLY A 180 6.03 -0.24 -4.27
N ASP A 181 5.97 -1.44 -4.88
CA ASP A 181 6.58 -1.84 -6.17
C ASP A 181 8.09 -2.15 -6.10
N ILE A 182 8.83 -1.49 -5.23
CA ILE A 182 10.26 -1.72 -5.06
C ILE A 182 10.43 -2.73 -3.92
N HIS A 183 10.61 -4.00 -4.24
CA HIS A 183 10.67 -5.08 -3.25
C HIS A 183 11.86 -4.99 -2.29
N LYS A 184 12.89 -4.22 -2.64
CA LYS A 184 14.03 -3.98 -1.78
C LYS A 184 13.76 -2.84 -0.80
N THR A 185 13.79 -3.12 0.49
CA THR A 185 13.78 -2.08 1.52
C THR A 185 15.00 -1.17 1.35
N GLN A 186 14.76 0.12 1.17
CA GLN A 186 15.78 1.13 1.02
C GLN A 186 15.25 2.49 1.45
N ILE A 187 16.18 3.37 1.77
CA ILE A 187 15.91 4.80 2.01
C ILE A 187 16.37 5.52 0.74
N LEU A 188 15.49 6.31 0.15
CA LEU A 188 15.74 6.96 -1.14
C LEU A 188 16.26 8.39 -0.99
N ASP A 189 16.00 9.04 0.16
CA ASP A 189 16.50 10.38 0.47
C ASP A 189 17.63 10.36 1.53
N ASN A 190 18.24 11.52 1.76
CA ASN A 190 19.31 11.66 2.77
C ASN A 190 18.79 11.84 4.19
N GLU A 191 17.50 12.08 4.37
CA GLU A 191 16.86 12.41 5.64
C GLU A 191 16.11 11.22 6.25
N GLY A 192 15.96 10.14 5.49
CA GLY A 192 15.27 8.95 5.95
C GLY A 192 13.73 9.09 5.98
N ARG A 193 13.19 9.98 5.13
CA ARG A 193 11.74 10.25 5.05
C ARG A 193 11.05 9.41 3.97
N ILE A 194 11.82 8.94 2.96
CA ILE A 194 11.34 8.26 1.77
C ILE A 194 12.04 6.92 1.63
#